data_5f23e73ed354408727bfc41c18152238
#
_entry.id   5f23e73ed354408727bfc41c18152238
#
_cell.length_a   1.000
_cell.length_b   1.000
_cell.length_c   1.000
_cell.angle_alpha   90.00
_cell.angle_beta   90.00
_cell.angle_gamma   90.00
#
_symmetry.space_group_name_H-M   'P 1'
#
loop_
_entity.id
_entity.type
_entity.pdbx_description
1 polymer ?
#
loop_
_entity_poly.entity_id
_entity_poly.type
_entity_poly.pdbx_seq_one_letter_code
_entity_poly.pdbx_strand_id
1 'polypeptide(L)'
;MTATFKAIRNTELPHAFRQVRLELAREPGHPEGDRGIAYVMLAPLDAEGRIDARLWQKHRDACRVVRLRPDVEDERGHLVHRPGGSWAFTYDVAGASPDESGYHFSNERFIPGEYVSIKEADGFHAFRVAAVTAL
;
A
#
# COMPACT_ATOMS: atom_id res chain seq x y z
N MET A 1 -10.44 -12.68 24.86
CA MET A 1 -9.44 -11.63 25.05
C MET A 1 -9.19 -10.94 23.73
N THR A 2 -9.45 -9.69 23.69
CA THR A 2 -9.19 -8.90 22.48
C THR A 2 -7.70 -8.66 22.33
N ALA A 3 -7.21 -8.87 21.12
CA ALA A 3 -5.85 -8.47 20.81
C ALA A 3 -5.69 -6.98 21.07
N THR A 4 -4.79 -6.64 21.97
CA THR A 4 -4.45 -5.25 22.21
C THR A 4 -3.53 -4.79 21.11
N PHE A 5 -4.03 -3.93 20.24
CA PHE A 5 -3.17 -3.23 19.29
C PHE A 5 -2.36 -2.21 20.08
N LYS A 6 -1.08 -2.45 20.16
CA LYS A 6 -0.18 -1.43 20.68
C LYS A 6 -0.12 -0.31 19.66
N ALA A 7 -0.57 0.87 20.04
CA ALA A 7 -0.41 2.04 19.18
C ALA A 7 1.08 2.37 19.06
N ILE A 8 1.61 2.25 17.86
CA ILE A 8 3.00 2.61 17.57
C ILE A 8 3.02 4.07 17.13
N ARG A 9 3.77 4.90 17.83
CA ARG A 9 3.94 6.29 17.43
C ARG A 9 4.84 6.37 16.21
N ASN A 10 4.56 7.31 15.32
CA ASN A 10 5.40 7.53 14.14
C ASN A 10 6.86 7.80 14.51
N THR A 11 7.09 8.46 15.64
CA THR A 11 8.44 8.75 16.13
C THR A 11 9.21 7.51 16.57
N GLU A 12 8.52 6.39 16.81
CA GLU A 12 9.14 5.11 17.18
C GLU A 12 9.55 4.30 15.96
N LEU A 13 9.15 4.73 14.75
CA LEU A 13 9.48 4.03 13.51
C LEU A 13 10.81 4.54 12.95
N PRO A 14 11.54 3.66 12.23
CA PRO A 14 12.77 4.08 11.54
C PRO A 14 12.53 5.27 10.60
N HIS A 15 13.56 6.07 10.39
CA HIS A 15 13.49 7.23 9.51
C HIS A 15 13.15 6.88 8.05
N ALA A 16 13.37 5.63 7.65
CA ALA A 16 13.03 5.16 6.31
C ALA A 16 11.52 5.07 6.07
N PHE A 17 10.71 5.05 7.13
CA PHE A 17 9.25 4.96 6.96
C PHE A 17 8.69 6.20 6.30
N ARG A 18 7.78 5.95 5.33
CA ARG A 18 7.10 7.00 4.57
C ARG A 18 5.62 6.68 4.46
N GLN A 19 4.82 7.73 4.34
CA GLN A 19 3.45 7.59 3.92
C GLN A 19 3.39 7.83 2.41
N VAL A 20 2.92 6.83 1.68
CA VAL A 20 2.82 6.86 0.23
C VAL A 20 1.35 6.95 -0.15
N ARG A 21 1.00 7.95 -0.96
CA ARG A 21 -0.34 8.07 -1.53
C ARG A 21 -0.29 7.75 -3.01
N LEU A 22 -1.10 6.78 -3.43
CA LEU A 22 -1.23 6.35 -4.81
C LEU A 22 -2.64 6.71 -5.28
N GLU A 23 -2.75 7.42 -6.40
CA GLU A 23 -4.03 7.83 -6.97
C GLU A 23 -4.21 7.24 -8.35
N LEU A 24 -5.44 6.82 -8.67
CA LEU A 24 -5.72 6.19 -9.95
C LEU A 24 -5.31 7.13 -11.10
N ALA A 25 -4.49 6.59 -12.00
CA ALA A 25 -4.04 7.28 -13.19
C ALA A 25 -5.11 7.21 -14.30
N ARG A 26 -4.82 7.84 -15.41
CA ARG A 26 -5.73 7.84 -16.58
C ARG A 26 -5.95 6.42 -17.08
N GLU A 27 -7.20 6.09 -17.34
CA GLU A 27 -7.58 4.83 -17.95
C GLU A 27 -8.96 4.96 -18.60
N PRO A 28 -9.40 3.97 -19.40
CA PRO A 28 -10.77 3.95 -19.90
C PRO A 28 -11.78 4.03 -18.75
N GLY A 29 -12.72 4.94 -18.84
CA GLY A 29 -13.66 5.22 -17.75
C GLY A 29 -13.22 6.32 -16.79
N HIS A 30 -11.91 6.62 -16.75
CA HIS A 30 -11.34 7.70 -15.92
C HIS A 30 -10.31 8.47 -16.72
N PRO A 31 -10.72 9.28 -17.69
CA PRO A 31 -9.79 9.94 -18.63
C PRO A 31 -8.83 10.92 -17.99
N GLU A 32 -9.13 11.38 -16.78
CA GLU A 32 -8.24 12.28 -16.00
C GLU A 32 -7.73 11.63 -14.72
N GLY A 33 -7.91 10.30 -14.59
CA GLY A 33 -7.66 9.61 -13.35
C GLY A 33 -8.74 9.90 -12.31
N ASP A 34 -8.51 9.51 -11.08
CA ASP A 34 -9.45 9.78 -9.99
C ASP A 34 -8.68 9.82 -8.65
N ARG A 35 -8.68 10.99 -8.02
CA ARG A 35 -8.04 11.17 -6.71
C ARG A 35 -8.78 10.45 -5.58
N GLY A 36 -10.07 10.19 -5.77
CA GLY A 36 -10.90 9.47 -4.80
C GLY A 36 -10.70 7.96 -4.84
N ILE A 37 -10.03 7.45 -5.86
CA ILE A 37 -9.65 6.03 -5.96
C ILE A 37 -8.15 5.96 -5.66
N ALA A 38 -7.82 5.59 -4.44
CA ALA A 38 -6.47 5.75 -3.95
C ALA A 38 -6.09 4.66 -2.94
N TYR A 39 -4.78 4.51 -2.77
CA TYR A 39 -4.20 3.74 -1.66
C TYR A 39 -3.33 4.68 -0.84
N VAL A 40 -3.37 4.53 0.46
CA VAL A 40 -2.44 5.18 1.38
C VAL A 40 -1.70 4.09 2.12
N MET A 41 -0.40 4.06 2.00
CA MET A 41 0.45 2.99 2.52
C MET A 41 1.52 3.57 3.43
N LEU A 42 1.77 2.92 4.57
CA LEU A 42 2.95 3.16 5.40
C LEU A 42 3.95 2.06 5.14
N ALA A 43 5.14 2.42 4.71
CA ALA A 43 6.19 1.44 4.43
C ALA A 43 7.59 2.07 4.55
N PRO A 44 8.59 1.26 4.92
CA PRO A 44 9.98 1.71 4.88
C PRO A 44 10.48 1.67 3.44
N LEU A 45 11.01 2.79 2.96
CA LEU A 45 11.56 2.88 1.62
C LEU A 45 13.08 3.06 1.68
N ASP A 46 13.79 2.42 0.76
CA ASP A 46 15.23 2.59 0.62
C ASP A 46 15.55 3.88 -0.18
N ALA A 47 16.82 4.11 -0.43
CA ALA A 47 17.28 5.31 -1.14
C ALA A 47 16.77 5.39 -2.59
N GLU A 48 16.37 4.27 -3.17
CA GLU A 48 15.83 4.20 -4.53
C GLU A 48 14.30 4.29 -4.57
N GLY A 49 13.66 4.35 -3.42
CA GLY A 49 12.21 4.42 -3.31
C GLY A 49 11.52 3.06 -3.31
N ARG A 50 12.27 1.96 -3.23
CA ARG A 50 11.70 0.62 -3.10
C ARG A 50 11.45 0.29 -1.65
N ILE A 51 10.49 -0.60 -1.40
CA ILE A 51 10.22 -1.08 -0.05
C ILE A 51 11.43 -1.88 0.45
N ASP A 52 11.93 -1.50 1.62
CA ASP A 52 13.02 -2.22 2.28
C ASP A 52 12.45 -3.44 2.99
N ALA A 53 12.69 -4.62 2.41
CA ALA A 53 12.13 -5.87 2.91
C ALA A 53 12.63 -6.22 4.33
N ARG A 54 13.84 -5.84 4.68
CA ARG A 54 14.40 -6.11 6.01
C ARG A 54 13.70 -5.29 7.09
N LEU A 55 13.50 -4.01 6.84
CA LEU A 55 12.76 -3.14 7.75
C LEU A 55 11.28 -3.50 7.78
N TRP A 56 10.70 -3.88 6.65
CA TRP A 56 9.33 -4.39 6.62
C TRP A 56 9.18 -5.59 7.53
N GLN A 57 10.10 -6.55 7.46
CA GLN A 57 10.03 -7.76 8.28
C GLN A 57 10.06 -7.46 9.77
N LYS A 58 10.82 -6.46 10.18
CA LYS A 58 10.92 -6.04 11.58
C LYS A 58 9.69 -5.26 12.06
N HIS A 59 8.97 -4.62 11.14
CA HIS A 59 7.91 -3.67 11.48
C HIS A 59 6.62 -3.97 10.71
N ARG A 60 6.31 -5.24 10.46
CA ARG A 60 5.15 -5.64 9.65
C ARG A 60 3.84 -5.03 10.12
N ASP A 61 3.64 -4.96 11.44
CA ASP A 61 2.41 -4.45 12.01
C ASP A 61 2.20 -2.96 11.77
N ALA A 62 3.26 -2.24 11.45
CA ALA A 62 3.21 -0.83 11.13
C ALA A 62 3.04 -0.56 9.64
N CYS A 63 3.25 -1.56 8.79
CA CYS A 63 3.13 -1.42 7.35
C CYS A 63 1.68 -1.60 6.91
N ARG A 64 0.88 -0.58 7.15
CA ARG A 64 -0.57 -0.59 6.93
C ARG A 64 -0.93 0.03 5.60
N VAL A 65 -2.07 -0.37 5.06
CA VAL A 65 -2.63 0.21 3.86
C VAL A 65 -4.09 0.52 4.07
N VAL A 66 -4.55 1.62 3.48
CA VAL A 66 -5.96 1.97 3.40
C VAL A 66 -6.31 2.14 1.94
N ARG A 67 -7.36 1.47 1.50
CA ARG A 67 -7.91 1.62 0.17
C ARG A 67 -9.12 2.55 0.22
N LEU A 68 -9.06 3.62 -0.56
CA LEU A 68 -10.09 4.64 -0.65
C LEU A 68 -10.82 4.52 -1.97
N ARG A 69 -12.15 4.52 -1.93
CA ARG A 69 -13.01 4.52 -3.11
C ARG A 69 -14.24 5.38 -2.83
N PRO A 70 -14.80 6.08 -3.85
CA PRO A 70 -16.05 6.81 -3.68
C PRO A 70 -17.20 5.87 -3.28
N ASP A 71 -18.05 6.33 -2.39
CA ASP A 71 -19.31 5.68 -2.02
C ASP A 71 -19.18 4.28 -1.41
N VAL A 72 -17.98 3.90 -1.01
CA VAL A 72 -17.69 2.60 -0.36
C VAL A 72 -16.85 2.87 0.88
N GLU A 73 -17.07 2.09 1.92
CA GLU A 73 -16.22 2.18 3.12
C GLU A 73 -14.76 1.89 2.80
N ASP A 74 -13.87 2.59 3.49
CA ASP A 74 -12.44 2.37 3.37
C ASP A 74 -12.09 0.95 3.80
N GLU A 75 -11.26 0.30 3.01
CA GLU A 75 -10.72 -1.00 3.37
C GLU A 75 -9.35 -0.80 4.01
N ARG A 76 -9.14 -1.43 5.16
CA ARG A 76 -7.89 -1.35 5.92
C ARG A 76 -7.20 -2.70 5.92
N GLY A 77 -5.90 -2.68 5.81
CA GLY A 77 -5.13 -3.90 5.77
C GLY A 77 -3.66 -3.67 5.98
N HIS A 78 -2.88 -4.65 5.57
CA HIS A 78 -1.44 -4.67 5.76
C HIS A 78 -0.72 -5.00 4.47
N LEU A 79 0.51 -4.50 4.38
CA LEU A 79 1.44 -4.83 3.31
C LEU A 79 2.11 -6.16 3.65
N VAL A 80 2.13 -7.10 2.71
CA VAL A 80 2.81 -8.38 2.86
C VAL A 80 3.78 -8.62 1.72
N HIS A 81 4.90 -9.29 2.03
CA HIS A 81 5.89 -9.68 1.05
C HIS A 81 5.59 -11.10 0.57
N ARG A 82 5.48 -11.27 -0.74
CA ARG A 82 5.16 -12.58 -1.34
C ARG A 82 6.42 -13.31 -1.74
N PRO A 83 6.39 -14.65 -1.78
CA PRO A 83 7.45 -15.41 -2.41
C PRO A 83 7.68 -14.92 -3.86
N GLY A 84 8.95 -14.79 -4.25
CA GLY A 84 9.29 -14.26 -5.56
C GLY A 84 9.55 -12.76 -5.60
N GLY A 85 9.35 -12.05 -4.48
CA GLY A 85 9.75 -10.64 -4.35
C GLY A 85 8.66 -9.62 -4.64
N SER A 86 7.45 -10.04 -4.98
CA SER A 86 6.33 -9.10 -5.13
C SER A 86 5.69 -8.78 -3.79
N TRP A 87 4.85 -7.75 -3.79
CA TRP A 87 4.15 -7.26 -2.62
C TRP A 87 2.65 -7.40 -2.81
N ALA A 88 1.92 -7.56 -1.72
CA ALA A 88 0.47 -7.62 -1.76
C ALA A 88 -0.13 -6.83 -0.61
N PHE A 89 -1.37 -6.39 -0.80
CA PHE A 89 -2.19 -5.85 0.26
C PHE A 89 -3.16 -6.92 0.72
N THR A 90 -3.19 -7.19 2.03
CA THR A 90 -4.20 -8.05 2.64
C THR A 90 -5.11 -7.20 3.50
N TYR A 91 -6.41 -7.35 3.29
CA TYR A 91 -7.37 -6.54 4.03
C TYR A 91 -7.88 -7.29 5.25
N ASP A 92 -8.17 -6.55 6.31
CA ASP A 92 -8.63 -7.08 7.59
C ASP A 92 -10.13 -7.39 7.50
N VAL A 93 -10.46 -8.36 6.65
CA VAL A 93 -11.84 -8.84 6.47
C VAL A 93 -11.93 -10.26 7.00
N ALA A 94 -12.89 -10.50 7.88
CA ALA A 94 -13.09 -11.81 8.46
C ALA A 94 -13.35 -12.86 7.38
N GLY A 95 -12.60 -13.96 7.40
CA GLY A 95 -12.75 -15.07 6.47
C GLY A 95 -12.04 -14.93 5.13
N ALA A 96 -11.35 -13.82 4.87
CA ALA A 96 -10.58 -13.67 3.65
C ALA A 96 -9.23 -14.36 3.77
N SER A 97 -8.88 -15.18 2.78
CA SER A 97 -7.54 -15.74 2.68
C SER A 97 -6.58 -14.68 2.15
N PRO A 98 -5.44 -14.44 2.82
CA PRO A 98 -4.45 -13.47 2.34
C PRO A 98 -3.95 -13.75 0.93
N ASP A 99 -3.91 -15.01 0.52
CA ASP A 99 -3.34 -15.41 -0.76
C ASP A 99 -4.30 -15.30 -1.94
N GLU A 100 -5.60 -15.30 -1.68
CA GLU A 100 -6.61 -15.37 -2.74
C GLU A 100 -7.16 -14.02 -3.15
N SER A 101 -7.15 -13.04 -2.26
CA SER A 101 -7.78 -11.74 -2.49
C SER A 101 -6.78 -10.60 -2.59
N GLY A 102 -5.50 -10.90 -2.55
CA GLY A 102 -4.49 -9.86 -2.49
C GLY A 102 -4.36 -9.09 -3.79
N TYR A 103 -4.59 -7.81 -3.72
CA TYR A 103 -4.11 -6.92 -4.75
C TYR A 103 -2.61 -6.86 -4.62
N HIS A 104 -1.88 -7.02 -5.71
CA HIS A 104 -0.43 -7.13 -5.63
C HIS A 104 0.27 -6.29 -6.69
N PHE A 105 1.52 -5.99 -6.42
CA PHE A 105 2.38 -5.24 -7.30
C PHE A 105 3.82 -5.76 -7.22
N SER A 106 4.60 -5.47 -8.26
CA SER A 106 6.02 -5.83 -8.31
C SER A 106 6.83 -4.95 -7.36
N ASN A 107 8.13 -5.19 -7.29
CA ASN A 107 9.04 -4.37 -6.49
C ASN A 107 9.25 -3.01 -7.17
N GLU A 108 8.28 -2.13 -7.01
CA GLU A 108 8.18 -0.83 -7.65
C GLU A 108 8.95 0.25 -6.88
N ARG A 109 9.30 1.31 -7.59
CA ARG A 109 9.88 2.51 -6.99
C ARG A 109 8.77 3.52 -6.73
N PHE A 110 8.63 3.93 -5.48
CA PHE A 110 7.61 4.90 -5.08
C PHE A 110 8.21 6.30 -5.08
N ILE A 111 8.29 6.88 -6.26
CA ILE A 111 8.84 8.22 -6.47
C ILE A 111 7.71 9.13 -6.95
N PRO A 112 7.50 10.31 -6.31
CA PRO A 112 6.41 11.20 -6.69
C PRO A 112 6.41 11.51 -8.19
N GLY A 113 5.24 11.39 -8.81
CA GLY A 113 5.04 11.60 -10.23
C GLY A 113 5.23 10.37 -11.10
N GLU A 114 5.84 9.31 -10.60
CA GLU A 114 5.97 8.04 -11.33
C GLU A 114 4.71 7.18 -11.16
N TYR A 115 4.63 6.14 -11.97
CA TYR A 115 3.45 5.26 -12.01
C TYR A 115 3.84 3.87 -11.51
N VAL A 116 2.91 3.24 -10.79
CA VAL A 116 3.03 1.86 -10.36
C VAL A 116 1.79 1.10 -10.80
N SER A 117 1.94 -0.18 -11.16
CA SER A 117 0.82 -1.03 -11.56
C SER A 117 0.41 -1.90 -10.39
N ILE A 118 -0.87 -1.87 -10.07
CA ILE A 118 -1.44 -2.71 -9.02
C ILE A 118 -2.45 -3.65 -9.67
N LYS A 119 -2.28 -4.95 -9.45
CA LYS A 119 -3.25 -5.92 -9.90
C LYS A 119 -4.41 -5.97 -8.92
N GLU A 120 -5.61 -5.68 -9.42
CA GLU A 120 -6.86 -5.77 -8.67
C GLU A 120 -7.70 -6.92 -9.22
N ALA A 121 -8.90 -7.09 -8.69
CA ALA A 121 -9.77 -8.21 -9.06
C ALA A 121 -10.12 -8.24 -10.56
N ASP A 122 -10.21 -7.09 -11.18
CA ASP A 122 -10.57 -6.92 -12.59
C ASP A 122 -9.36 -6.73 -13.53
N GLY A 123 -8.14 -6.81 -13.00
CA GLY A 123 -6.92 -6.66 -13.78
C GLY A 123 -5.98 -5.60 -13.23
N PHE A 124 -5.01 -5.22 -14.06
CA PHE A 124 -4.02 -4.22 -13.66
C PHE A 124 -4.54 -2.79 -13.86
N HIS A 125 -4.28 -1.95 -12.88
CA HIS A 125 -4.54 -0.53 -12.96
C HIS A 125 -3.29 0.25 -12.66
N ALA A 126 -3.04 1.33 -13.39
CA ALA A 126 -1.93 2.23 -13.13
C ALA A 126 -2.32 3.25 -12.08
N PHE A 127 -1.46 3.42 -11.09
CA PHE A 127 -1.60 4.46 -10.07
C PHE A 127 -0.42 5.40 -10.15
N ARG A 128 -0.68 6.70 -9.99
CA ARG A 128 0.36 7.69 -9.91
C ARG A 128 0.76 7.88 -8.46
N VAL A 129 2.05 7.92 -8.20
CA VAL A 129 2.56 8.26 -6.87
C VAL A 129 2.32 9.75 -6.67
N ALA A 130 1.30 10.09 -5.90
CA ALA A 130 0.90 11.46 -5.68
C ALA A 130 1.76 12.16 -4.63
N ALA A 131 2.14 11.42 -3.59
CA ALA A 131 2.95 11.96 -2.51
C ALA A 131 3.71 10.86 -1.79
N VAL A 132 4.91 11.19 -1.35
CA VAL A 132 5.74 10.37 -0.45
C VAL A 132 6.19 11.31 0.65
N THR A 133 5.69 11.12 1.86
CA THR A 133 5.93 12.05 2.96
C THR A 133 6.58 11.35 4.14
N ALA A 134 7.48 12.05 4.81
CA ALA A 134 8.04 11.59 6.08
C ALA A 134 6.94 11.56 7.16
N LEU A 135 7.08 10.65 8.08
CA LEU A 135 6.14 10.56 9.20
C LEU A 135 6.45 11.56 10.30
#